data_f5d1535678180501b14b8ad831c3c5d8
#
_entry.id   f5d1535678180501b14b8ad831c3c5d8
#
_cell.length_a   1.000
_cell.length_b   1.000
_cell.length_c   1.000
_cell.angle_alpha   90.00
_cell.angle_beta   90.00
_cell.angle_gamma   90.00
#
_symmetry.space_group_name_H-M   'P 1'
#
loop_
_entity.id
_entity.type
_entity.pdbx_description
1 polymer ?
#
loop_
_entity_poly.entity_id
_entity_poly.type
_entity_poly.pdbx_seq_one_letter_code
_entity_poly.pdbx_strand_id
1 'polypeptide(L)'
;MHIHILGICGTFMGGLAALACEAGHRVTGCDAGVYPPMSDQLRALGIDLIEGFGADQLALAPDVFVVGNVVSRARLADGTPTFPLMEAILDTGARYTSGPQWLAENVLQGRHVLAVAGTHGKTTTTSMLAWILEHAGLAPGFLIGGVPQNFGVSARLGNPPNQAEESSSISQSEPRQGPPGAGGASPSGGGELQARQRLKSRGAFVLEADEYDTAFFDKRSKFVHYRPRTAVLNNLEFDHADIFDDLAAIQRQFHHLVRTVPASGRLVVNGQEPALATVLAQGCWSEVRRFGAPGDDFAAAGEPHAFDVLQHGRRVAHVAWELTGVHNQYNALAAIAAAEHVGIAPAASAAALAEFRNVKRRMEVRGTAGGVTVYDDFAHHPTAIRTTLDGLRRRQGAGGAARILAVFEPRSNTMKLGHMAAQLPWSLEDADLSFCHTAGLDWDAVAALAPLGARARTAASIDALVAQVAAAARPGDQVVCMSNGGFGGIHARLLQALQARAPG
;
A
#
# COMPACT_ATOMS: atom_id res chain seq x y z
N MET A 1 14.36 2.86 -25.07
CA MET A 1 13.23 3.72 -25.49
C MET A 1 13.28 5.03 -24.74
N HIS A 2 12.75 6.10 -25.33
CA HIS A 2 12.44 7.34 -24.62
C HIS A 2 10.97 7.32 -24.17
N ILE A 3 10.74 7.44 -22.87
CA ILE A 3 9.42 7.41 -22.25
C ILE A 3 9.14 8.77 -21.64
N HIS A 4 7.99 9.38 -21.95
CA HIS A 4 7.54 10.61 -21.32
C HIS A 4 6.30 10.34 -20.44
N ILE A 5 6.40 10.65 -19.13
CA ILE A 5 5.40 10.29 -18.12
C ILE A 5 4.59 11.52 -17.72
N LEU A 6 3.27 11.49 -17.92
CA LEU A 6 2.33 12.51 -17.49
C LEU A 6 1.82 12.19 -16.08
N GLY A 7 1.98 13.12 -15.15
CA GLY A 7 1.66 12.93 -13.71
C GLY A 7 2.77 12.19 -12.96
N ILE A 8 4.03 12.44 -13.33
CA ILE A 8 5.21 11.70 -12.86
C ILE A 8 5.47 11.83 -11.35
N CYS A 9 5.03 12.90 -10.71
CA CYS A 9 5.26 13.13 -9.27
C CYS A 9 4.31 12.34 -8.35
N GLY A 10 3.32 11.64 -8.91
CA GLY A 10 2.50 10.69 -8.15
C GLY A 10 3.32 9.49 -7.68
N THR A 11 3.02 8.93 -6.48
CA THR A 11 3.82 7.86 -5.88
C THR A 11 3.99 6.64 -6.80
N PHE A 12 2.91 6.18 -7.43
CA PHE A 12 2.96 5.06 -8.38
C PHE A 12 3.77 5.43 -9.63
N MET A 13 3.51 6.61 -10.23
CA MET A 13 4.17 7.02 -11.47
C MET A 13 5.65 7.34 -11.26
N GLY A 14 6.03 7.91 -10.11
CA GLY A 14 7.42 8.13 -9.74
C GLY A 14 8.19 6.81 -9.53
N GLY A 15 7.56 5.83 -8.89
CA GLY A 15 8.13 4.48 -8.78
C GLY A 15 8.27 3.79 -10.14
N LEU A 16 7.28 3.95 -11.03
CA LEU A 16 7.35 3.48 -12.42
C LEU A 16 8.52 4.12 -13.19
N ALA A 17 8.71 5.43 -13.01
CA ALA A 17 9.83 6.16 -13.62
C ALA A 17 11.17 5.60 -13.16
N ALA A 18 11.32 5.31 -11.86
CA ALA A 18 12.52 4.69 -11.31
C ALA A 18 12.79 3.31 -11.92
N LEU A 19 11.76 2.46 -12.04
CA LEU A 19 11.86 1.14 -12.68
C LEU A 19 12.26 1.26 -14.15
N ALA A 20 11.70 2.24 -14.87
CA ALA A 20 12.03 2.47 -16.28
C ALA A 20 13.49 2.93 -16.46
N CYS A 21 14.00 3.81 -15.58
CA CYS A 21 15.42 4.19 -15.57
C CYS A 21 16.33 3.00 -15.27
N GLU A 22 16.00 2.19 -14.25
CA GLU A 22 16.76 0.99 -13.88
C GLU A 22 16.77 -0.05 -15.02
N ALA A 23 15.69 -0.12 -15.82
CA ALA A 23 15.59 -0.94 -17.02
C ALA A 23 16.35 -0.35 -18.23
N GLY A 24 17.05 0.77 -18.08
CA GLY A 24 17.86 1.39 -19.14
C GLY A 24 17.07 2.25 -20.13
N HIS A 25 15.85 2.69 -19.79
CA HIS A 25 15.09 3.63 -20.61
C HIS A 25 15.48 5.08 -20.31
N ARG A 26 15.44 5.94 -21.32
CA ARG A 26 15.44 7.39 -21.09
C ARG A 26 14.06 7.79 -20.62
N VAL A 27 14.01 8.48 -19.49
CA VAL A 27 12.75 8.94 -18.90
C VAL A 27 12.74 10.46 -18.80
N THR A 28 11.64 11.06 -19.21
CA THR A 28 11.26 12.45 -18.95
C THR A 28 9.84 12.46 -18.43
N GLY A 29 9.38 13.55 -17.84
CA GLY A 29 7.98 13.61 -17.41
C GLY A 29 7.54 14.99 -16.94
N CYS A 30 6.22 15.13 -16.80
CA CYS A 30 5.59 16.36 -16.36
C CYS A 30 4.57 16.14 -15.26
N ASP A 31 4.35 17.18 -14.47
CA ASP A 31 3.29 17.21 -13.44
C ASP A 31 2.83 18.66 -13.20
N ALA A 32 1.63 18.84 -12.65
CA ALA A 32 1.12 20.14 -12.25
C ALA A 32 1.91 20.74 -11.07
N GLY A 33 2.49 19.89 -10.20
CA GLY A 33 3.26 20.27 -9.04
C GLY A 33 4.58 19.52 -8.95
N VAL A 34 5.68 20.16 -9.32
CA VAL A 34 7.04 19.61 -9.29
C VAL A 34 7.77 20.11 -8.05
N TYR A 35 7.52 19.50 -6.88
CA TYR A 35 8.09 19.91 -5.59
C TYR A 35 8.60 18.71 -4.77
N PRO A 36 9.54 18.96 -3.83
CA PRO A 36 10.05 17.93 -2.93
C PRO A 36 8.94 17.26 -2.09
N PRO A 37 9.14 15.99 -1.68
CA PRO A 37 10.37 15.18 -1.86
C PRO A 37 10.46 14.41 -3.19
N MET A 38 9.35 14.24 -3.93
CA MET A 38 9.32 13.41 -5.14
C MET A 38 10.19 14.00 -6.26
N SER A 39 10.12 15.31 -6.48
CA SER A 39 10.94 15.96 -7.50
C SER A 39 12.45 15.75 -7.29
N ASP A 40 12.91 15.77 -6.03
CA ASP A 40 14.32 15.55 -5.72
C ASP A 40 14.75 14.11 -5.98
N GLN A 41 13.89 13.15 -5.63
CA GLN A 41 14.15 11.73 -5.90
C GLN A 41 14.24 11.47 -7.40
N LEU A 42 13.33 12.02 -8.19
CA LEU A 42 13.31 11.84 -9.64
C LEU A 42 14.51 12.52 -10.32
N ARG A 43 14.88 13.74 -9.90
CA ARG A 43 16.08 14.43 -10.40
C ARG A 43 17.36 13.68 -10.05
N ALA A 44 17.44 13.06 -8.86
CA ALA A 44 18.58 12.24 -8.48
C ALA A 44 18.76 11.00 -9.39
N LEU A 45 17.69 10.55 -10.07
CA LEU A 45 17.73 9.51 -11.09
C LEU A 45 18.08 10.04 -12.51
N GLY A 46 18.37 11.34 -12.64
CA GLY A 46 18.67 11.97 -13.93
C GLY A 46 17.43 12.22 -14.80
N ILE A 47 16.23 12.28 -14.20
CA ILE A 47 14.98 12.49 -14.93
C ILE A 47 14.74 14.00 -15.09
N ASP A 48 14.53 14.44 -16.34
CA ASP A 48 14.12 15.81 -16.64
C ASP A 48 12.63 15.97 -16.33
N LEU A 49 12.32 16.90 -15.40
CA LEU A 49 10.98 17.21 -14.94
C LEU A 49 10.50 18.54 -15.50
N ILE A 50 9.32 18.53 -16.07
CA ILE A 50 8.65 19.71 -16.64
C ILE A 50 7.42 20.04 -15.77
N GLU A 51 7.25 21.30 -15.40
CA GLU A 51 6.06 21.76 -14.70
C GLU A 51 4.95 22.09 -15.69
N GLY A 52 3.75 21.57 -15.44
CA GLY A 52 2.59 21.74 -16.31
C GLY A 52 2.51 20.72 -17.46
N PHE A 53 1.40 20.76 -18.18
CA PHE A 53 1.05 19.80 -19.24
C PHE A 53 0.94 20.53 -20.61
N GLY A 54 1.95 21.34 -20.95
CA GLY A 54 2.00 22.11 -22.20
C GLY A 54 2.13 21.22 -23.44
N ALA A 55 1.42 21.58 -24.53
CA ALA A 55 1.44 20.83 -25.78
C ALA A 55 2.82 20.87 -26.50
N ASP A 56 3.67 21.83 -26.17
CA ASP A 56 5.04 21.96 -26.65
C ASP A 56 5.92 20.74 -26.31
N GLN A 57 5.58 20.00 -25.26
CA GLN A 57 6.26 18.77 -24.87
C GLN A 57 6.13 17.64 -25.90
N LEU A 58 5.20 17.74 -26.85
CA LEU A 58 5.12 16.84 -27.99
C LEU A 58 6.42 16.83 -28.85
N ALA A 59 7.13 17.98 -28.86
CA ALA A 59 8.42 18.12 -29.54
C ALA A 59 9.55 17.27 -28.94
N LEU A 60 9.39 16.72 -27.72
CA LEU A 60 10.33 15.75 -27.14
C LEU A 60 10.37 14.44 -27.93
N ALA A 61 9.34 14.17 -28.76
CA ALA A 61 9.19 13.00 -29.62
C ALA A 61 9.54 11.68 -28.90
N PRO A 62 8.93 11.35 -27.73
CA PRO A 62 9.21 10.10 -27.05
C PRO A 62 8.67 8.92 -27.86
N ASP A 63 9.22 7.72 -27.63
CA ASP A 63 8.70 6.48 -28.23
C ASP A 63 7.29 6.16 -27.74
N VAL A 64 6.95 6.58 -26.48
CA VAL A 64 5.65 6.41 -25.88
C VAL A 64 5.39 7.44 -24.77
N PHE A 65 4.16 7.95 -24.72
CA PHE A 65 3.64 8.72 -23.60
C PHE A 65 2.97 7.78 -22.59
N VAL A 66 3.38 7.85 -21.32
CA VAL A 66 2.78 7.04 -20.23
C VAL A 66 1.89 7.93 -19.37
N VAL A 67 0.60 7.69 -19.40
CA VAL A 67 -0.43 8.57 -18.86
C VAL A 67 -0.84 8.11 -17.45
N GLY A 68 -0.68 8.97 -16.45
CA GLY A 68 -1.15 8.75 -15.09
C GLY A 68 -2.65 9.04 -14.96
N ASN A 69 -3.29 8.50 -13.91
CA ASN A 69 -4.74 8.66 -13.70
C ASN A 69 -5.17 10.07 -13.29
N VAL A 70 -4.24 10.95 -12.93
CA VAL A 70 -4.52 12.38 -12.69
C VAL A 70 -4.90 13.12 -13.99
N VAL A 71 -4.45 12.62 -15.13
CA VAL A 71 -4.72 13.23 -16.45
C VAL A 71 -6.14 12.92 -16.87
N SER A 72 -6.82 13.94 -17.38
CA SER A 72 -8.21 13.83 -17.86
C SER A 72 -8.43 14.71 -19.09
N ARG A 73 -9.64 14.72 -19.63
CA ARG A 73 -10.09 15.65 -20.69
C ARG A 73 -10.93 16.79 -20.11
N ALA A 74 -10.73 17.13 -18.84
CA ALA A 74 -11.40 18.25 -18.20
C ALA A 74 -11.02 19.57 -18.89
N ARG A 75 -11.97 20.50 -18.87
CA ARG A 75 -11.78 21.86 -19.39
C ARG A 75 -11.97 22.88 -18.30
N LEU A 76 -11.22 23.95 -18.39
CA LEU A 76 -11.39 25.15 -17.55
C LEU A 76 -12.70 25.86 -17.93
N ALA A 77 -13.12 26.85 -17.13
CA ALA A 77 -14.36 27.58 -17.34
C ALA A 77 -14.40 28.34 -18.71
N ASP A 78 -13.25 28.70 -19.25
CA ASP A 78 -13.11 29.33 -20.55
C ASP A 78 -13.07 28.34 -21.73
N GLY A 79 -13.23 27.03 -21.47
CA GLY A 79 -13.17 25.96 -22.45
C GLY A 79 -11.77 25.45 -22.80
N THR A 80 -10.73 26.02 -22.20
CA THR A 80 -9.33 25.59 -22.42
C THR A 80 -9.11 24.20 -21.79
N PRO A 81 -8.43 23.25 -22.46
CA PRO A 81 -8.08 21.96 -21.87
C PRO A 81 -7.20 22.12 -20.63
N THR A 82 -7.54 21.40 -19.54
CA THR A 82 -6.67 21.32 -18.33
C THR A 82 -5.34 20.63 -18.64
N PHE A 83 -5.35 19.73 -19.64
CA PHE A 83 -4.19 18.94 -20.06
C PHE A 83 -3.94 19.11 -21.57
N PRO A 84 -3.41 20.27 -22.02
CA PRO A 84 -3.19 20.53 -23.46
C PRO A 84 -2.29 19.49 -24.16
N LEU A 85 -1.30 18.95 -23.43
CA LEU A 85 -0.44 17.88 -23.96
C LEU A 85 -1.24 16.64 -24.34
N MET A 86 -2.24 16.26 -23.50
CA MET A 86 -3.05 15.08 -23.80
C MET A 86 -3.91 15.27 -25.06
N GLU A 87 -4.49 16.45 -25.23
CA GLU A 87 -5.24 16.76 -26.47
C GLU A 87 -4.30 16.69 -27.70
N ALA A 88 -3.09 17.26 -27.61
CA ALA A 88 -2.10 17.20 -28.70
C ALA A 88 -1.65 15.76 -29.02
N ILE A 89 -1.50 14.89 -28.00
CA ILE A 89 -1.22 13.45 -28.19
C ILE A 89 -2.34 12.78 -28.99
N LEU A 90 -3.60 13.05 -28.63
CA LEU A 90 -4.78 12.49 -29.31
C LEU A 90 -4.88 13.00 -30.75
N ASP A 91 -4.71 14.30 -30.98
CA ASP A 91 -4.82 14.94 -32.30
C ASP A 91 -3.77 14.44 -33.27
N THR A 92 -2.55 14.20 -32.79
CA THR A 92 -1.42 13.73 -33.65
C THR A 92 -1.39 12.21 -33.81
N GLY A 93 -2.18 11.44 -33.00
CA GLY A 93 -2.11 9.99 -32.97
C GLY A 93 -0.79 9.45 -32.41
N ALA A 94 -0.09 10.24 -31.57
CA ALA A 94 1.13 9.80 -30.92
C ALA A 94 0.86 8.59 -30.00
N ARG A 95 1.81 7.68 -29.90
CA ARG A 95 1.66 6.45 -29.10
C ARG A 95 1.55 6.77 -27.62
N TYR A 96 0.50 6.29 -26.98
CA TYR A 96 0.33 6.42 -25.55
C TYR A 96 -0.18 5.14 -24.88
N THR A 97 0.05 4.99 -23.58
CA THR A 97 -0.40 3.88 -22.75
C THR A 97 -0.61 4.34 -21.31
N SER A 98 -1.23 3.54 -20.48
CA SER A 98 -1.34 3.80 -19.04
C SER A 98 -0.11 3.29 -18.28
N GLY A 99 0.15 3.84 -17.07
CA GLY A 99 1.22 3.37 -16.21
C GLY A 99 1.10 1.87 -15.88
N PRO A 100 -0.05 1.37 -15.41
CA PRO A 100 -0.23 -0.06 -15.11
C PRO A 100 -0.04 -0.98 -16.31
N GLN A 101 -0.50 -0.58 -17.50
CA GLN A 101 -0.30 -1.35 -18.72
C GLN A 101 1.17 -1.39 -19.12
N TRP A 102 1.87 -0.23 -19.10
CA TRP A 102 3.30 -0.17 -19.39
C TRP A 102 4.10 -1.06 -18.44
N LEU A 103 3.80 -1.01 -17.12
CA LEU A 103 4.43 -1.85 -16.12
C LEU A 103 4.23 -3.35 -16.43
N ALA A 104 3.00 -3.74 -16.76
CA ALA A 104 2.67 -5.13 -17.07
C ALA A 104 3.44 -5.66 -18.28
N GLU A 105 3.57 -4.85 -19.35
CA GLU A 105 4.20 -5.25 -20.61
C GLU A 105 5.74 -5.21 -20.56
N ASN A 106 6.32 -4.27 -19.82
CA ASN A 106 7.77 -4.02 -19.88
C ASN A 106 8.54 -4.51 -18.64
N VAL A 107 7.85 -4.71 -17.49
CA VAL A 107 8.51 -5.11 -16.24
C VAL A 107 8.00 -6.45 -15.73
N LEU A 108 6.67 -6.68 -15.74
CA LEU A 108 6.07 -7.86 -15.09
C LEU A 108 6.06 -9.10 -15.99
N GLN A 109 6.21 -8.94 -17.30
CA GLN A 109 6.19 -10.04 -18.25
C GLN A 109 7.20 -11.13 -17.89
N GLY A 110 6.77 -12.41 -17.83
CA GLY A 110 7.60 -13.56 -17.47
C GLY A 110 7.91 -13.73 -15.98
N ARG A 111 7.64 -12.73 -15.12
CA ARG A 111 7.91 -12.78 -13.68
C ARG A 111 6.84 -13.52 -12.90
N HIS A 112 7.19 -13.99 -11.69
CA HIS A 112 6.21 -14.39 -10.69
C HIS A 112 5.74 -13.14 -9.93
N VAL A 113 4.60 -12.62 -10.34
CA VAL A 113 4.01 -11.42 -9.71
C VAL A 113 3.26 -11.82 -8.44
N LEU A 114 3.60 -11.15 -7.32
CA LEU A 114 2.90 -11.24 -6.03
C LEU A 114 2.23 -9.89 -5.77
N ALA A 115 0.91 -9.84 -5.85
CA ALA A 115 0.14 -8.61 -5.72
C ALA A 115 -0.60 -8.56 -4.38
N VAL A 116 -0.62 -7.41 -3.73
CA VAL A 116 -1.31 -7.19 -2.46
C VAL A 116 -2.44 -6.19 -2.66
N ALA A 117 -3.67 -6.67 -2.59
CA ALA A 117 -4.90 -5.89 -2.69
C ALA A 117 -5.61 -5.78 -1.33
N GLY A 118 -6.42 -4.74 -1.16
CA GLY A 118 -7.20 -4.48 0.05
C GLY A 118 -7.39 -2.99 0.27
N THR A 119 -8.38 -2.60 1.03
CA THR A 119 -8.62 -1.19 1.37
C THR A 119 -7.47 -0.66 2.23
N HIS A 120 -7.04 -1.45 3.22
CA HIS A 120 -6.00 -1.07 4.18
C HIS A 120 -4.86 -2.09 4.23
N GLY A 121 -3.68 -1.65 4.71
CA GLY A 121 -2.54 -2.52 4.95
C GLY A 121 -1.72 -2.90 3.72
N LYS A 122 -2.12 -2.51 2.50
CA LYS A 122 -1.41 -2.84 1.24
C LYS A 122 0.08 -2.57 1.34
N THR A 123 0.47 -1.33 1.61
CA THR A 123 1.88 -0.89 1.68
C THR A 123 2.71 -1.69 2.67
N THR A 124 2.17 -1.91 3.87
CA THR A 124 2.87 -2.65 4.93
C THR A 124 3.02 -4.13 4.55
N THR A 125 1.95 -4.77 4.08
CA THR A 125 1.99 -6.19 3.67
C THR A 125 2.93 -6.40 2.47
N THR A 126 2.89 -5.51 1.47
CA THR A 126 3.80 -5.55 0.31
C THR A 126 5.26 -5.41 0.75
N SER A 127 5.52 -4.49 1.70
CA SER A 127 6.86 -4.28 2.25
C SER A 127 7.36 -5.48 3.04
N MET A 128 6.52 -6.09 3.88
CA MET A 128 6.83 -7.32 4.61
C MET A 128 7.14 -8.47 3.65
N LEU A 129 6.30 -8.65 2.63
CA LEU A 129 6.49 -9.71 1.64
C LEU A 129 7.77 -9.50 0.84
N ALA A 130 8.04 -8.29 0.36
CA ALA A 130 9.28 -7.97 -0.34
C ALA A 130 10.51 -8.22 0.55
N TRP A 131 10.44 -7.86 1.84
CA TRP A 131 11.52 -8.10 2.80
C TRP A 131 11.74 -9.58 3.09
N ILE A 132 10.68 -10.37 3.24
CA ILE A 132 10.78 -11.83 3.40
C ILE A 132 11.50 -12.45 2.19
N LEU A 133 11.16 -12.04 0.97
CA LEU A 133 11.80 -12.54 -0.25
C LEU A 133 13.28 -12.11 -0.32
N GLU A 134 13.58 -10.87 0.05
CA GLU A 134 14.95 -10.34 0.12
C GLU A 134 15.81 -11.14 1.12
N HIS A 135 15.30 -11.31 2.33
CA HIS A 135 15.97 -12.05 3.40
C HIS A 135 16.21 -13.53 3.00
N ALA A 136 15.32 -14.09 2.18
CA ALA A 136 15.50 -15.42 1.59
C ALA A 136 16.51 -15.47 0.42
N GLY A 137 17.13 -14.35 0.04
CA GLY A 137 18.13 -14.26 -1.03
C GLY A 137 17.53 -14.32 -2.44
N LEU A 138 16.26 -13.92 -2.62
CA LEU A 138 15.58 -13.95 -3.92
C LEU A 138 15.70 -12.63 -4.68
N ALA A 139 16.17 -11.54 -4.05
CA ALA A 139 16.35 -10.20 -4.62
C ALA A 139 15.14 -9.77 -5.49
N PRO A 140 13.92 -9.67 -4.90
CA PRO A 140 12.71 -9.37 -5.66
C PRO A 140 12.74 -7.96 -6.27
N GLY A 141 12.09 -7.79 -7.42
CA GLY A 141 11.61 -6.49 -7.83
C GLY A 141 10.41 -6.09 -6.98
N PHE A 142 10.18 -4.78 -6.85
CA PHE A 142 9.00 -4.30 -6.14
C PHE A 142 8.58 -2.89 -6.58
N LEU A 143 7.28 -2.59 -6.40
CA LEU A 143 6.69 -1.27 -6.50
C LEU A 143 5.72 -1.07 -5.35
N ILE A 144 6.08 -0.19 -4.41
CA ILE A 144 5.42 -0.01 -3.11
C ILE A 144 5.01 1.46 -2.98
N GLY A 145 3.80 1.72 -2.50
CA GLY A 145 3.24 3.07 -2.34
C GLY A 145 3.85 3.89 -1.19
N GLY A 146 4.89 3.39 -0.54
CA GLY A 146 5.67 4.05 0.49
C GLY A 146 7.13 3.63 0.43
N VAL A 147 7.95 4.16 1.32
CA VAL A 147 9.38 3.83 1.40
C VAL A 147 9.63 2.90 2.59
N PRO A 148 9.79 1.57 2.38
CA PRO A 148 10.17 0.65 3.45
C PRO A 148 11.57 0.99 3.95
N GLN A 149 11.75 1.05 5.28
CA GLN A 149 13.03 1.47 5.86
C GLN A 149 14.14 0.44 5.62
N ASN A 150 13.79 -0.84 5.44
CA ASN A 150 14.75 -1.89 5.09
C ASN A 150 15.39 -1.69 3.71
N PHE A 151 14.70 -1.04 2.77
CA PHE A 151 15.18 -0.84 1.40
C PHE A 151 15.62 0.60 1.12
N GLY A 152 15.01 1.59 1.78
CA GLY A 152 15.28 3.01 1.56
C GLY A 152 14.70 3.57 0.25
N VAL A 153 14.10 2.73 -0.60
CA VAL A 153 13.46 3.08 -1.88
C VAL A 153 12.09 2.46 -1.99
N SER A 154 11.21 3.06 -2.80
CA SER A 154 9.84 2.57 -3.03
C SER A 154 9.71 1.65 -4.23
N ALA A 155 10.71 1.60 -5.10
CA ALA A 155 10.71 0.78 -6.31
C ALA A 155 12.12 0.24 -6.59
N ARG A 156 12.17 -0.98 -7.13
CA ARG A 156 13.40 -1.67 -7.56
C ARG A 156 13.04 -2.71 -8.60
N LEU A 157 13.84 -2.84 -9.66
CA LEU A 157 13.59 -3.81 -10.73
C LEU A 157 13.84 -5.25 -10.27
N GLY A 158 14.81 -5.48 -9.38
CA GLY A 158 15.19 -6.80 -8.89
C GLY A 158 15.80 -7.69 -9.97
N ASN A 159 15.95 -8.99 -9.67
CA ASN A 159 16.52 -9.94 -10.61
C ASN A 159 15.57 -10.15 -11.81
N PRO A 160 16.07 -10.10 -13.06
CA PRO A 160 15.27 -10.38 -14.25
C PRO A 160 14.89 -11.87 -14.33
N PRO A 161 13.87 -12.21 -15.13
CA PRO A 161 13.59 -13.61 -15.50
C PRO A 161 14.80 -14.22 -16.22
N ASN A 162 15.13 -15.49 -15.91
CA ASN A 162 16.20 -16.20 -16.59
C ASN A 162 15.69 -16.72 -17.92
N GLN A 163 16.05 -16.10 -19.03
CA GLN A 163 15.54 -16.41 -20.37
C GLN A 163 15.93 -17.83 -20.88
N ALA A 164 16.92 -18.48 -20.26
CA ALA A 164 17.43 -19.78 -20.73
C ALA A 164 16.50 -20.98 -20.44
N GLU A 165 15.55 -20.88 -19.52
CA GLU A 165 14.69 -22.01 -19.14
C GLU A 165 13.28 -22.00 -19.79
N GLU A 166 12.82 -20.90 -20.38
CA GLU A 166 11.51 -20.86 -21.06
C GLU A 166 11.47 -21.70 -22.34
N SER A 167 12.60 -21.86 -23.04
CA SER A 167 12.68 -22.64 -24.27
C SER A 167 12.66 -24.16 -24.03
N SER A 168 12.98 -24.64 -22.82
CA SER A 168 12.99 -26.08 -22.50
C SER A 168 11.68 -26.62 -21.94
N SER A 169 10.80 -25.75 -21.43
CA SER A 169 9.52 -26.18 -20.80
C SER A 169 8.37 -26.42 -21.79
N ILE A 170 8.51 -25.99 -23.06
CA ILE A 170 7.47 -26.16 -24.10
C ILE A 170 7.58 -27.51 -24.83
N SER A 171 8.72 -28.21 -24.70
CA SER A 171 8.99 -29.44 -25.46
C SER A 171 8.75 -30.76 -24.73
N GLN A 172 8.26 -30.78 -23.49
CA GLN A 172 7.98 -32.00 -22.74
C GLN A 172 6.53 -32.06 -22.22
N SER A 173 5.58 -32.20 -23.14
CA SER A 173 4.26 -32.73 -22.82
C SER A 173 4.27 -34.24 -23.09
N GLU A 174 4.67 -35.03 -22.10
CA GLU A 174 4.44 -36.47 -22.13
C GLU A 174 2.97 -36.81 -21.86
N PRO A 175 2.42 -37.91 -22.47
CA PRO A 175 1.02 -38.25 -22.33
C PRO A 175 0.69 -38.78 -20.93
N ARG A 176 -0.41 -38.28 -20.36
CA ARG A 176 -0.96 -38.71 -19.05
C ARG A 176 -1.25 -40.18 -19.04
N GLN A 177 -0.58 -40.94 -18.20
CA GLN A 177 -1.00 -42.27 -17.74
C GLN A 177 -1.95 -42.13 -16.55
N GLY A 178 -2.92 -43.05 -16.47
CA GLY A 178 -4.07 -43.07 -15.60
C GLY A 178 -3.81 -43.07 -14.08
N PRO A 179 -4.87 -43.09 -13.25
CA PRO A 179 -4.81 -42.68 -11.84
C PRO A 179 -4.06 -43.65 -10.96
N PRO A 180 -3.17 -43.19 -10.07
CA PRO A 180 -2.60 -44.02 -9.02
C PRO A 180 -3.46 -43.95 -7.75
N GLY A 181 -3.52 -45.10 -7.07
CA GLY A 181 -4.24 -45.29 -5.83
C GLY A 181 -3.73 -44.51 -4.64
N ALA A 182 -4.61 -44.33 -3.65
CA ALA A 182 -4.39 -43.68 -2.39
C ALA A 182 -3.20 -44.27 -1.62
N GLY A 183 -2.17 -43.47 -1.46
CA GLY A 183 -1.05 -43.68 -0.55
C GLY A 183 -0.62 -42.35 0.04
N GLY A 184 -0.81 -42.18 1.37
CA GLY A 184 -0.42 -40.97 2.09
C GLY A 184 1.08 -40.75 2.05
N ALA A 185 1.51 -39.67 1.44
CA ALA A 185 2.90 -39.19 1.49
C ALA A 185 2.93 -37.88 2.25
N SER A 186 3.74 -37.82 3.30
CA SER A 186 4.19 -36.59 3.99
C SER A 186 4.78 -35.61 2.99
N PRO A 187 4.61 -34.28 3.15
CA PRO A 187 5.20 -33.29 2.24
C PRO A 187 6.73 -33.38 2.35
N SER A 188 7.35 -33.98 1.36
CA SER A 188 8.80 -34.09 1.24
C SER A 188 9.37 -32.73 0.83
N GLY A 189 10.49 -32.28 1.44
CA GLY A 189 11.20 -31.01 1.15
C GLY A 189 11.64 -30.79 -0.31
N GLY A 190 11.32 -31.69 -1.23
CA GLY A 190 11.53 -31.54 -2.66
C GLY A 190 10.63 -30.49 -3.33
N GLY A 191 9.41 -30.28 -2.83
CA GLY A 191 8.46 -29.32 -3.40
C GLY A 191 8.88 -27.85 -3.17
N GLU A 192 9.39 -27.54 -1.98
CA GLU A 192 9.87 -26.20 -1.64
C GLU A 192 11.11 -25.82 -2.46
N LEU A 193 12.04 -26.76 -2.61
CA LEU A 193 13.25 -26.53 -3.41
C LEU A 193 12.91 -26.27 -4.88
N GLN A 194 11.99 -27.02 -5.46
CA GLN A 194 11.51 -26.80 -6.83
C GLN A 194 10.78 -25.46 -6.99
N ALA A 195 9.92 -25.07 -6.03
CA ALA A 195 9.23 -23.77 -6.04
C ALA A 195 10.24 -22.61 -6.00
N ARG A 196 11.25 -22.69 -5.13
CA ARG A 196 12.34 -21.69 -5.04
C ARG A 196 13.19 -21.63 -6.31
N GLN A 197 13.48 -22.78 -6.94
CA GLN A 197 14.22 -22.81 -8.21
C GLN A 197 13.41 -22.18 -9.34
N ARG A 198 12.11 -22.50 -9.47
CA ARG A 198 11.20 -21.85 -10.43
C ARG A 198 11.07 -20.35 -10.21
N LEU A 199 11.09 -19.89 -8.96
CA LEU A 199 11.04 -18.47 -8.65
C LEU A 199 12.36 -17.76 -9.03
N LYS A 200 13.51 -18.39 -8.77
CA LYS A 200 14.82 -17.85 -9.19
C LYS A 200 14.92 -17.72 -10.71
N SER A 201 14.35 -18.67 -11.47
CA SER A 201 14.36 -18.62 -12.93
C SER A 201 13.42 -17.56 -13.50
N ARG A 202 12.27 -17.29 -12.83
CA ARG A 202 11.28 -16.32 -13.31
C ARG A 202 11.48 -14.91 -12.77
N GLY A 203 12.25 -14.71 -11.71
CA GLY A 203 12.31 -13.46 -10.97
C GLY A 203 10.99 -13.13 -10.26
N ALA A 204 11.06 -12.76 -8.98
CA ALA A 204 9.89 -12.32 -8.21
C ALA A 204 9.65 -10.83 -8.40
N PHE A 205 8.38 -10.42 -8.43
CA PHE A 205 8.01 -9.01 -8.37
C PHE A 205 6.84 -8.81 -7.42
N VAL A 206 7.01 -7.98 -6.40
CA VAL A 206 6.01 -7.71 -5.36
C VAL A 206 5.46 -6.29 -5.56
N LEU A 207 4.12 -6.13 -5.60
CA LEU A 207 3.53 -4.81 -5.79
C LEU A 207 2.22 -4.61 -5.05
N GLU A 208 1.91 -3.35 -4.79
CA GLU A 208 0.59 -2.95 -4.33
C GLU A 208 -0.41 -3.00 -5.50
N ALA A 209 -1.55 -3.60 -5.23
CA ALA A 209 -2.61 -3.79 -6.20
C ALA A 209 -3.80 -2.91 -5.83
N ASP A 210 -3.78 -1.68 -6.35
CA ASP A 210 -4.82 -0.70 -6.08
C ASP A 210 -6.08 -0.96 -6.91
N GLU A 211 -7.22 -0.75 -6.29
CA GLU A 211 -8.56 -0.79 -6.88
C GLU A 211 -8.91 0.44 -7.74
N TYR A 212 -8.12 1.51 -7.68
CA TYR A 212 -8.31 2.70 -8.51
C TYR A 212 -8.34 2.41 -10.01
N ASP A 213 -9.09 3.23 -10.75
CA ASP A 213 -9.06 3.22 -12.20
C ASP A 213 -7.65 3.53 -12.74
N THR A 214 -7.38 2.99 -13.93
CA THR A 214 -6.05 2.97 -14.55
C THR A 214 -5.69 4.33 -15.15
N ALA A 215 -6.60 4.89 -15.97
CA ALA A 215 -6.46 6.17 -16.64
C ALA A 215 -7.84 6.67 -17.10
N PHE A 216 -7.94 7.90 -17.60
CA PHE A 216 -9.21 8.44 -18.10
C PHE A 216 -9.81 7.63 -19.27
N PHE A 217 -8.97 6.96 -20.05
CA PHE A 217 -9.35 6.11 -21.18
C PHE A 217 -9.45 4.62 -20.86
N ASP A 218 -9.03 4.21 -19.65
CA ASP A 218 -9.15 2.85 -19.14
C ASP A 218 -9.68 2.87 -17.70
N LYS A 219 -10.96 2.57 -17.55
CA LYS A 219 -11.68 2.61 -16.26
C LYS A 219 -11.62 1.31 -15.48
N ARG A 220 -10.86 0.32 -15.95
CA ARG A 220 -10.57 -0.88 -15.17
C ARG A 220 -9.62 -0.53 -14.03
N SER A 221 -9.74 -1.24 -12.90
CA SER A 221 -8.80 -1.10 -11.80
C SER A 221 -7.38 -1.50 -12.21
N LYS A 222 -6.38 -0.81 -11.68
CA LYS A 222 -4.96 -1.00 -12.00
C LYS A 222 -4.52 -2.45 -11.89
N PHE A 223 -4.98 -3.17 -10.87
CA PHE A 223 -4.56 -4.53 -10.58
C PHE A 223 -4.95 -5.56 -11.65
N VAL A 224 -5.94 -5.27 -12.53
CA VAL A 224 -6.31 -6.16 -13.64
C VAL A 224 -5.17 -6.33 -14.64
N HIS A 225 -4.31 -5.31 -14.76
CA HIS A 225 -3.14 -5.36 -15.64
C HIS A 225 -2.03 -6.28 -15.14
N TYR A 226 -1.92 -6.50 -13.81
CA TYR A 226 -0.75 -7.14 -13.19
C TYR A 226 -0.70 -8.65 -13.34
N ARG A 227 -1.84 -9.31 -13.56
CA ARG A 227 -1.97 -10.77 -13.76
C ARG A 227 -1.14 -11.59 -12.76
N PRO A 228 -1.39 -11.42 -11.46
CA PRO A 228 -0.55 -12.04 -10.43
C PRO A 228 -0.68 -13.56 -10.42
N ARG A 229 0.41 -14.25 -10.05
CA ARG A 229 0.38 -15.67 -9.71
C ARG A 229 0.08 -15.90 -8.24
N THR A 230 0.39 -14.93 -7.38
CA THR A 230 0.01 -14.88 -5.98
C THR A 230 -0.72 -13.56 -5.74
N ALA A 231 -1.95 -13.58 -5.26
CA ALA A 231 -2.67 -12.38 -4.89
C ALA A 231 -3.14 -12.47 -3.44
N VAL A 232 -2.78 -11.46 -2.64
CA VAL A 232 -3.29 -11.25 -1.29
C VAL A 232 -4.55 -10.39 -1.38
N LEU A 233 -5.64 -10.83 -0.77
CA LEU A 233 -6.86 -10.07 -0.54
C LEU A 233 -6.96 -9.81 0.96
N ASN A 234 -6.51 -8.63 1.41
CA ASN A 234 -6.27 -8.35 2.82
C ASN A 234 -7.55 -7.97 3.58
N ASN A 235 -8.29 -7.01 3.04
CA ASN A 235 -9.58 -6.55 3.57
C ASN A 235 -10.36 -5.82 2.47
N LEU A 236 -11.64 -5.57 2.70
CA LEU A 236 -12.49 -4.89 1.72
C LEU A 236 -13.59 -4.10 2.43
N GLU A 237 -13.43 -2.78 2.45
CA GLU A 237 -14.39 -1.83 2.96
C GLU A 237 -14.77 -0.82 1.87
N PHE A 238 -15.86 -0.07 2.09
CA PHE A 238 -16.21 1.03 1.21
C PHE A 238 -15.25 2.19 1.40
N ASP A 239 -14.54 2.54 0.34
CA ASP A 239 -13.69 3.72 0.22
C ASP A 239 -13.74 4.24 -1.21
N HIS A 240 -13.06 5.34 -1.50
CA HIS A 240 -12.98 5.94 -2.83
C HIS A 240 -14.37 6.31 -3.40
N ALA A 241 -15.17 7.03 -2.58
CA ALA A 241 -16.51 7.48 -2.93
C ALA A 241 -16.57 8.41 -4.17
N ASP A 242 -15.43 8.87 -4.65
CA ASP A 242 -15.27 9.64 -5.89
C ASP A 242 -15.31 8.78 -7.17
N ILE A 243 -15.11 7.46 -7.04
CA ILE A 243 -15.07 6.52 -8.18
C ILE A 243 -15.98 5.30 -8.00
N PHE A 244 -16.42 5.00 -6.79
CA PHE A 244 -17.32 3.87 -6.49
C PHE A 244 -18.57 4.33 -5.77
N ASP A 245 -19.72 3.91 -6.25
CA ASP A 245 -21.01 4.26 -5.65
C ASP A 245 -21.28 3.48 -4.35
N ASP A 246 -20.81 2.23 -4.28
CA ASP A 246 -21.07 1.32 -3.18
C ASP A 246 -19.99 0.22 -3.05
N LEU A 247 -20.07 -0.55 -1.96
CA LEU A 247 -19.18 -1.69 -1.71
C LEU A 247 -19.30 -2.77 -2.81
N ALA A 248 -20.48 -2.96 -3.40
CA ALA A 248 -20.67 -3.95 -4.45
C ALA A 248 -19.90 -3.58 -5.73
N ALA A 249 -19.75 -2.27 -6.00
CA ALA A 249 -18.90 -1.80 -7.11
C ALA A 249 -17.43 -2.19 -6.89
N ILE A 250 -16.91 -2.05 -5.66
CA ILE A 250 -15.55 -2.46 -5.31
C ILE A 250 -15.42 -3.98 -5.36
N GLN A 251 -16.38 -4.74 -4.85
CA GLN A 251 -16.40 -6.21 -4.93
C GLN A 251 -16.31 -6.72 -6.36
N ARG A 252 -17.00 -6.07 -7.32
CA ARG A 252 -16.88 -6.40 -8.75
C ARG A 252 -15.45 -6.22 -9.27
N GLN A 253 -14.76 -5.15 -8.85
CA GLN A 253 -13.36 -4.94 -9.24
C GLN A 253 -12.46 -6.02 -8.65
N PHE A 254 -12.61 -6.35 -7.37
CA PHE A 254 -11.85 -7.44 -6.76
C PHE A 254 -12.11 -8.78 -7.43
N HIS A 255 -13.34 -9.06 -7.87
CA HIS A 255 -13.62 -10.26 -8.66
C HIS A 255 -12.93 -10.22 -10.02
N HIS A 256 -12.77 -9.04 -10.66
CA HIS A 256 -11.94 -8.92 -11.87
C HIS A 256 -10.47 -9.29 -11.60
N LEU A 257 -9.90 -8.91 -10.45
CA LEU A 257 -8.56 -9.36 -10.05
C LEU A 257 -8.53 -10.90 -9.89
N VAL A 258 -9.47 -11.48 -9.14
CA VAL A 258 -9.56 -12.94 -8.94
C VAL A 258 -9.53 -13.70 -10.27
N ARG A 259 -10.25 -13.20 -11.28
CA ARG A 259 -10.31 -13.81 -12.64
C ARG A 259 -8.99 -13.76 -13.39
N THR A 260 -8.04 -12.90 -13.00
CA THR A 260 -6.71 -12.80 -13.65
C THR A 260 -5.68 -13.73 -13.05
N VAL A 261 -5.96 -14.33 -11.88
CA VAL A 261 -5.06 -15.29 -11.22
C VAL A 261 -5.23 -16.65 -11.91
N PRO A 262 -4.14 -17.25 -12.43
CA PRO A 262 -4.25 -18.54 -13.13
C PRO A 262 -4.60 -19.69 -12.19
N ALA A 263 -5.13 -20.80 -12.71
CA ALA A 263 -5.46 -21.98 -11.91
C ALA A 263 -4.26 -22.57 -11.14
N SER A 264 -3.04 -22.36 -11.65
CA SER A 264 -1.79 -22.72 -10.96
C SER A 264 -1.30 -21.65 -9.96
N GLY A 265 -2.06 -20.58 -9.78
CA GLY A 265 -1.77 -19.50 -8.84
C GLY A 265 -2.45 -19.72 -7.50
N ARG A 266 -2.29 -18.74 -6.61
CA ARG A 266 -2.86 -18.78 -5.26
C ARG A 266 -3.47 -17.43 -4.87
N LEU A 267 -4.64 -17.48 -4.25
CA LEU A 267 -5.25 -16.39 -3.51
C LEU A 267 -4.98 -16.59 -2.01
N VAL A 268 -4.45 -15.58 -1.35
CA VAL A 268 -4.26 -15.51 0.10
C VAL A 268 -5.29 -14.54 0.65
N VAL A 269 -6.29 -15.03 1.36
CA VAL A 269 -7.53 -14.31 1.65
C VAL A 269 -7.76 -14.20 3.14
N ASN A 270 -8.05 -12.99 3.63
CA ASN A 270 -8.46 -12.79 5.02
C ASN A 270 -9.82 -13.48 5.27
N GLY A 271 -9.81 -14.51 6.12
CA GLY A 271 -11.00 -15.28 6.44
C GLY A 271 -12.01 -14.56 7.32
N GLN A 272 -11.61 -13.43 7.94
CA GLN A 272 -12.49 -12.61 8.77
C GLN A 272 -13.32 -11.59 7.98
N GLU A 273 -13.10 -11.47 6.65
CA GLU A 273 -13.71 -10.44 5.81
C GLU A 273 -14.90 -10.99 5.00
N PRO A 274 -16.16 -10.76 5.44
CA PRO A 274 -17.33 -11.25 4.73
C PRO A 274 -17.44 -10.70 3.30
N ALA A 275 -16.96 -9.47 3.07
CA ALA A 275 -16.95 -8.85 1.76
C ALA A 275 -16.09 -9.63 0.76
N LEU A 276 -14.97 -10.22 1.21
CA LEU A 276 -14.11 -11.06 0.37
C LEU A 276 -14.74 -12.43 0.11
N ALA A 277 -15.49 -12.99 1.07
CA ALA A 277 -16.26 -14.21 0.83
C ALA A 277 -17.29 -14.01 -0.30
N THR A 278 -17.95 -12.84 -0.34
CA THR A 278 -18.87 -12.45 -1.41
C THR A 278 -18.15 -12.34 -2.77
N VAL A 279 -16.93 -11.82 -2.80
CA VAL A 279 -16.10 -11.76 -4.02
C VAL A 279 -15.81 -13.16 -4.55
N LEU A 280 -15.35 -14.08 -3.68
CA LEU A 280 -15.02 -15.45 -4.08
C LEU A 280 -16.25 -16.27 -4.52
N ALA A 281 -17.42 -15.98 -3.93
CA ALA A 281 -18.68 -16.63 -4.32
C ALA A 281 -19.11 -16.33 -5.77
N GLN A 282 -18.62 -15.23 -6.37
CA GLN A 282 -18.84 -14.91 -7.79
C GLN A 282 -18.04 -15.82 -8.75
N GLY A 283 -17.10 -16.60 -8.21
CA GLY A 283 -16.25 -17.56 -8.93
C GLY A 283 -14.78 -17.43 -8.55
N CYS A 284 -14.12 -18.57 -8.40
CA CYS A 284 -12.69 -18.67 -8.10
C CYS A 284 -12.12 -19.91 -8.78
N TRP A 285 -10.96 -19.79 -9.43
CA TRP A 285 -10.35 -20.84 -10.22
C TRP A 285 -8.96 -21.25 -9.71
N SER A 286 -8.46 -20.55 -8.70
CA SER A 286 -7.12 -20.73 -8.13
C SER A 286 -7.22 -21.34 -6.74
N GLU A 287 -6.12 -21.89 -6.24
CA GLU A 287 -6.02 -22.30 -4.84
C GLU A 287 -6.29 -21.11 -3.91
N VAL A 288 -7.08 -21.34 -2.87
CA VAL A 288 -7.35 -20.35 -1.83
C VAL A 288 -6.70 -20.80 -0.52
N ARG A 289 -5.88 -19.93 0.06
CA ARG A 289 -5.36 -20.02 1.43
C ARG A 289 -5.95 -18.91 2.26
N ARG A 290 -6.54 -19.27 3.39
CA ARG A 290 -7.17 -18.31 4.31
C ARG A 290 -6.24 -17.98 5.46
N PHE A 291 -6.34 -16.75 5.96
CA PHE A 291 -5.62 -16.32 7.15
C PHE A 291 -6.51 -15.44 8.04
N GLY A 292 -6.19 -15.40 9.34
CA GLY A 292 -6.70 -14.45 10.32
C GLY A 292 -7.74 -15.03 11.27
N ALA A 293 -8.70 -15.82 10.80
CA ALA A 293 -9.70 -16.44 11.65
C ALA A 293 -9.18 -17.72 12.33
N PRO A 294 -9.68 -18.07 13.52
CA PRO A 294 -9.46 -19.39 14.10
C PRO A 294 -9.96 -20.50 13.14
N GLY A 295 -9.09 -21.44 12.82
CA GLY A 295 -9.40 -22.53 11.88
C GLY A 295 -9.02 -22.24 10.42
N ASP A 296 -8.58 -21.05 10.10
CA ASP A 296 -7.98 -20.77 8.79
C ASP A 296 -6.65 -21.51 8.60
N ASP A 297 -6.15 -21.55 7.34
CA ASP A 297 -4.86 -22.17 7.02
C ASP A 297 -3.71 -21.52 7.83
N PHE A 298 -3.77 -20.20 8.03
CA PHE A 298 -2.85 -19.44 8.86
C PHE A 298 -3.60 -18.61 9.91
N ALA A 299 -3.22 -18.78 11.18
CA ALA A 299 -3.75 -18.02 12.30
C ALA A 299 -2.62 -17.54 13.21
N ALA A 300 -2.92 -16.60 14.09
CA ALA A 300 -2.01 -16.13 15.11
C ALA A 300 -2.52 -16.47 16.52
N ALA A 301 -1.59 -16.73 17.44
CA ALA A 301 -1.87 -16.88 18.87
C ALA A 301 -0.85 -16.05 19.67
N GLY A 302 -1.34 -15.13 20.48
CA GLY A 302 -0.50 -14.21 21.27
C GLY A 302 -0.74 -12.75 20.91
N GLU A 303 0.05 -11.87 21.55
CA GLU A 303 -0.06 -10.43 21.39
C GLU A 303 0.53 -9.96 20.04
N PRO A 304 0.04 -8.86 19.46
CA PRO A 304 0.49 -8.39 18.15
C PRO A 304 2.00 -8.18 17.98
N HIS A 305 2.71 -7.87 19.06
CA HIS A 305 4.15 -7.68 19.07
C HIS A 305 4.96 -8.97 19.31
N ALA A 306 4.29 -10.05 19.77
CA ALA A 306 4.92 -11.36 20.06
C ALA A 306 3.86 -12.47 19.94
N PHE A 307 3.83 -13.16 18.82
CA PHE A 307 2.81 -14.16 18.52
C PHE A 307 3.35 -15.40 17.81
N ASP A 308 2.69 -16.51 18.06
CA ASP A 308 2.92 -17.75 17.34
C ASP A 308 2.13 -17.76 16.03
N VAL A 309 2.76 -18.16 14.96
CA VAL A 309 2.13 -18.45 13.67
C VAL A 309 1.66 -19.90 13.69
N LEU A 310 0.38 -20.08 13.54
CA LEU A 310 -0.26 -21.39 13.43
C LEU A 310 -0.56 -21.68 11.96
N GLN A 311 -0.16 -22.87 11.48
CA GLN A 311 -0.57 -23.39 10.18
C GLN A 311 -1.39 -24.66 10.40
N HIS A 312 -2.64 -24.64 9.94
CA HIS A 312 -3.62 -25.71 10.21
C HIS A 312 -3.70 -26.07 11.69
N GLY A 313 -3.71 -25.06 12.57
CA GLY A 313 -3.78 -25.21 14.03
C GLY A 313 -2.48 -25.65 14.71
N ARG A 314 -1.40 -25.87 13.99
CA ARG A 314 -0.09 -26.25 14.54
C ARG A 314 0.86 -25.05 14.54
N ARG A 315 1.56 -24.82 15.62
CA ARG A 315 2.61 -23.81 15.69
C ARG A 315 3.75 -24.16 14.74
N VAL A 316 4.05 -23.26 13.80
CA VAL A 316 5.12 -23.42 12.79
C VAL A 316 6.21 -22.37 12.90
N ALA A 317 5.93 -21.21 13.53
CA ALA A 317 6.88 -20.14 13.70
C ALA A 317 6.49 -19.24 14.89
N HIS A 318 7.39 -18.33 15.27
CA HIS A 318 7.13 -17.25 16.23
C HIS A 318 7.66 -15.93 15.66
N VAL A 319 6.84 -14.89 15.74
CA VAL A 319 7.20 -13.52 15.34
C VAL A 319 7.28 -12.66 16.60
N ALA A 320 8.42 -11.99 16.80
CA ALA A 320 8.59 -10.97 17.82
C ALA A 320 9.23 -9.74 17.16
N TRP A 321 8.61 -8.58 17.30
CA TRP A 321 8.99 -7.34 16.62
C TRP A 321 8.54 -6.09 17.36
N GLU A 322 8.91 -4.91 16.85
CA GLU A 322 8.54 -3.62 17.42
C GLU A 322 7.15 -3.10 16.95
N LEU A 323 6.51 -3.76 15.98
CA LEU A 323 5.23 -3.30 15.44
C LEU A 323 4.10 -3.59 16.42
N THR A 324 3.09 -2.72 16.37
CA THR A 324 1.90 -2.81 17.25
C THR A 324 0.63 -2.96 16.40
N GLY A 325 -0.44 -3.37 17.08
CA GLY A 325 -1.78 -3.49 16.48
C GLY A 325 -2.04 -4.81 15.77
N VAL A 326 -3.24 -5.34 15.98
CA VAL A 326 -3.71 -6.62 15.39
C VAL A 326 -3.66 -6.60 13.86
N HIS A 327 -3.88 -5.42 13.24
CA HIS A 327 -3.78 -5.26 11.80
C HIS A 327 -2.38 -5.62 11.26
N ASN A 328 -1.29 -5.33 11.99
CA ASN A 328 0.07 -5.72 11.59
C ASN A 328 0.30 -7.22 11.76
N GLN A 329 -0.32 -7.84 12.75
CA GLN A 329 -0.31 -9.30 12.91
C GLN A 329 -0.98 -9.97 11.69
N TYR A 330 -2.12 -9.45 11.21
CA TYR A 330 -2.77 -9.96 10.01
C TYR A 330 -1.95 -9.68 8.74
N ASN A 331 -1.33 -8.50 8.61
CA ASN A 331 -0.42 -8.19 7.52
C ASN A 331 0.75 -9.20 7.45
N ALA A 332 1.29 -9.60 8.63
CA ALA A 332 2.33 -10.62 8.71
C ALA A 332 1.84 -12.00 8.26
N LEU A 333 0.67 -12.44 8.75
CA LEU A 333 0.09 -13.72 8.31
C LEU A 333 -0.12 -13.77 6.80
N ALA A 334 -0.63 -12.70 6.23
CA ALA A 334 -0.82 -12.54 4.78
C ALA A 334 0.50 -12.66 4.01
N ALA A 335 1.54 -11.94 4.47
CA ALA A 335 2.88 -11.97 3.87
C ALA A 335 3.54 -13.36 3.99
N ILE A 336 3.41 -14.03 5.14
CA ILE A 336 3.92 -15.40 5.37
C ILE A 336 3.21 -16.40 4.46
N ALA A 337 1.88 -16.35 4.37
CA ALA A 337 1.09 -17.24 3.52
C ALA A 337 1.39 -17.04 2.02
N ALA A 338 1.64 -15.79 1.60
CA ALA A 338 2.06 -15.47 0.23
C ALA A 338 3.49 -15.95 -0.06
N ALA A 339 4.41 -15.80 0.89
CA ALA A 339 5.79 -16.26 0.78
C ALA A 339 5.90 -17.79 0.74
N GLU A 340 5.01 -18.49 1.45
CA GLU A 340 4.93 -19.97 1.42
C GLU A 340 4.61 -20.49 0.01
N HIS A 341 3.77 -19.80 -0.76
CA HIS A 341 3.49 -20.18 -2.16
C HIS A 341 4.74 -20.20 -3.05
N VAL A 342 5.72 -19.38 -2.73
CA VAL A 342 7.00 -19.34 -3.47
C VAL A 342 8.12 -20.13 -2.79
N GLY A 343 7.77 -21.02 -1.85
CA GLY A 343 8.68 -21.97 -1.22
C GLY A 343 9.51 -21.40 -0.08
N ILE A 344 9.05 -20.33 0.59
CA ILE A 344 9.70 -19.81 1.81
C ILE A 344 8.92 -20.33 3.00
N ALA A 345 9.59 -21.16 3.82
CA ALA A 345 8.98 -21.73 5.01
C ALA A 345 8.53 -20.64 6.01
N PRO A 346 7.41 -20.83 6.74
CA PRO A 346 6.92 -19.86 7.72
C PRO A 346 7.97 -19.46 8.78
N ALA A 347 8.84 -20.38 9.20
CA ALA A 347 9.91 -20.08 10.13
C ALA A 347 10.95 -19.09 9.56
N ALA A 348 11.30 -19.23 8.28
CA ALA A 348 12.20 -18.28 7.60
C ALA A 348 11.55 -16.91 7.42
N SER A 349 10.25 -16.89 7.10
CA SER A 349 9.47 -15.67 7.00
C SER A 349 9.39 -14.93 8.35
N ALA A 350 9.16 -15.66 9.46
CA ALA A 350 9.14 -15.09 10.80
C ALA A 350 10.50 -14.51 11.23
N ALA A 351 11.61 -15.19 10.89
CA ALA A 351 12.95 -14.67 11.13
C ALA A 351 13.20 -13.35 10.38
N ALA A 352 12.77 -13.26 9.12
CA ALA A 352 12.84 -12.03 8.36
C ALA A 352 12.02 -10.90 8.99
N LEU A 353 10.80 -11.21 9.46
CA LEU A 353 9.91 -10.23 10.08
C LEU A 353 10.43 -9.69 11.41
N ALA A 354 11.23 -10.45 12.16
CA ALA A 354 11.91 -9.96 13.37
C ALA A 354 12.88 -8.79 13.08
N GLU A 355 13.38 -8.70 11.86
CA GLU A 355 14.28 -7.63 11.38
C GLU A 355 13.55 -6.56 10.54
N PHE A 356 12.23 -6.68 10.38
CA PHE A 356 11.46 -5.76 9.57
C PHE A 356 11.34 -4.39 10.25
N ARG A 357 11.82 -3.38 9.55
CA ARG A 357 11.71 -1.97 9.93
C ARG A 357 10.57 -1.33 9.16
N ASN A 358 9.48 -1.09 9.77
CA ASN A 358 8.27 -0.56 9.17
C ASN A 358 8.46 0.40 7.94
N VAL A 359 7.40 0.82 7.35
CA VAL A 359 7.39 1.82 6.27
C VAL A 359 7.41 3.22 6.88
N LYS A 360 8.05 4.20 6.24
CA LYS A 360 7.94 5.60 6.63
C LYS A 360 6.47 6.03 6.72
N ARG A 361 6.18 6.87 7.69
CA ARG A 361 4.82 7.36 7.97
C ARG A 361 3.83 6.24 8.39
N ARG A 362 4.31 5.18 9.05
CA ARG A 362 3.51 4.16 9.72
C ARG A 362 3.95 4.08 11.18
N MET A 363 3.32 4.90 12.04
CA MET A 363 3.75 5.15 13.42
C MET A 363 5.24 5.55 13.52
N GLU A 364 5.72 6.30 12.53
CA GLU A 364 7.10 6.78 12.48
C GLU A 364 7.32 7.82 13.60
N VAL A 365 8.29 7.58 14.47
CA VAL A 365 8.68 8.57 15.48
C VAL A 365 9.40 9.74 14.80
N ARG A 366 8.81 10.94 14.85
CA ARG A 366 9.38 12.15 14.27
C ARG A 366 10.31 12.88 15.26
N GLY A 367 10.15 12.59 16.55
CA GLY A 367 10.99 13.14 17.61
C GLY A 367 10.28 13.20 18.95
N THR A 368 11.03 13.61 19.98
CA THR A 368 10.51 13.86 21.33
C THR A 368 10.96 15.26 21.78
N ALA A 369 10.02 16.07 22.25
CA ALA A 369 10.29 17.42 22.76
C ALA A 369 9.43 17.69 24.02
N GLY A 370 10.00 18.27 25.06
CA GLY A 370 9.32 18.51 26.33
C GLY A 370 8.74 17.22 26.98
N GLY A 371 9.37 16.06 26.74
CA GLY A 371 8.88 14.76 27.22
C GLY A 371 7.68 14.22 26.44
N VAL A 372 7.27 14.85 25.31
CA VAL A 372 6.17 14.44 24.42
C VAL A 372 6.73 13.79 23.18
N THR A 373 6.28 12.59 22.84
CA THR A 373 6.69 11.91 21.59
C THR A 373 5.69 12.20 20.48
N VAL A 374 6.19 12.61 19.30
CA VAL A 374 5.39 12.92 18.12
C VAL A 374 5.59 11.84 17.06
N TYR A 375 4.48 11.26 16.59
CA TYR A 375 4.43 10.24 15.54
C TYR A 375 3.82 10.80 14.26
N ASP A 376 4.24 10.25 13.12
CA ASP A 376 3.63 10.43 11.81
C ASP A 376 2.97 9.11 11.37
N ASP A 377 1.68 9.16 11.06
CA ASP A 377 0.95 8.00 10.55
C ASP A 377 0.11 8.37 9.33
N PHE A 378 0.00 7.43 8.41
CA PHE A 378 -0.74 7.62 7.16
C PHE A 378 -2.24 7.30 7.29
N ALA A 379 -2.72 6.91 8.48
CA ALA A 379 -4.12 6.60 8.72
C ALA A 379 -5.01 7.81 8.32
N HIS A 380 -6.00 7.56 7.50
CA HIS A 380 -6.91 8.58 6.97
C HIS A 380 -8.33 8.05 6.75
N HIS A 381 -8.61 6.81 7.14
CA HIS A 381 -9.91 6.17 7.17
C HIS A 381 -10.26 5.81 8.63
N PRO A 382 -11.53 5.84 9.07
CA PRO A 382 -11.89 5.55 10.46
C PRO A 382 -11.34 4.23 10.99
N THR A 383 -11.41 3.14 10.23
CA THR A 383 -10.84 1.84 10.60
C THR A 383 -9.32 1.92 10.80
N ALA A 384 -8.61 2.62 9.91
CA ALA A 384 -7.16 2.79 10.03
C ALA A 384 -6.78 3.65 11.26
N ILE A 385 -7.53 4.74 11.52
CA ILE A 385 -7.37 5.57 12.72
C ILE A 385 -7.56 4.71 13.98
N ARG A 386 -8.67 3.96 14.04
CA ARG A 386 -8.99 3.07 15.16
C ARG A 386 -7.88 2.06 15.43
N THR A 387 -7.44 1.33 14.40
CA THR A 387 -6.43 0.27 14.57
C THR A 387 -5.05 0.83 14.95
N THR A 388 -4.71 2.03 14.48
CA THR A 388 -3.48 2.73 14.88
C THR A 388 -3.51 3.11 16.36
N LEU A 389 -4.60 3.70 16.83
CA LEU A 389 -4.76 4.14 18.23
C LEU A 389 -4.87 2.95 19.20
N ASP A 390 -5.65 1.91 18.86
CA ASP A 390 -5.73 0.66 19.62
C ASP A 390 -4.35 0.01 19.77
N GLY A 391 -3.59 -0.07 18.65
CA GLY A 391 -2.24 -0.62 18.66
C GLY A 391 -1.30 0.13 19.63
N LEU A 392 -1.36 1.46 19.63
CA LEU A 392 -0.56 2.28 20.55
C LEU A 392 -1.03 2.10 22.01
N ARG A 393 -2.35 2.04 22.25
CA ARG A 393 -2.92 1.82 23.58
C ARG A 393 -2.51 0.48 24.16
N ARG A 394 -2.59 -0.60 23.39
CA ARG A 394 -2.16 -1.94 23.80
C ARG A 394 -0.66 -2.01 24.12
N ARG A 395 0.17 -1.31 23.36
CA ARG A 395 1.63 -1.25 23.62
C ARG A 395 1.96 -0.67 24.99
N GLN A 396 1.13 0.25 25.49
CA GLN A 396 1.32 0.84 26.82
C GLN A 396 1.00 -0.13 27.98
N GLY A 397 0.30 -1.25 27.68
CA GLY A 397 -0.14 -2.24 28.68
C GLY A 397 -1.28 -1.73 29.58
N ALA A 398 -1.86 -2.61 30.40
CA ALA A 398 -3.02 -2.34 31.25
C ALA A 398 -2.78 -1.29 32.36
N GLY A 399 -1.56 -0.81 32.56
CA GLY A 399 -1.17 0.23 33.53
C GLY A 399 -0.55 1.47 32.91
N GLY A 400 -0.54 1.57 31.57
CA GLY A 400 0.10 2.68 30.85
C GLY A 400 -0.63 4.00 31.08
N ALA A 401 -0.01 4.90 31.85
CA ALA A 401 -0.56 6.22 32.19
C ALA A 401 -0.36 7.27 31.06
N ALA A 402 0.32 6.92 29.96
CA ALA A 402 0.58 7.87 28.89
C ALA A 402 -0.70 8.17 28.11
N ARG A 403 -1.04 9.45 27.96
CA ARG A 403 -2.18 9.87 27.16
C ARG A 403 -1.85 9.81 25.68
N ILE A 404 -2.85 9.48 24.87
CA ILE A 404 -2.80 9.52 23.42
C ILE A 404 -3.55 10.76 22.93
N LEU A 405 -2.86 11.65 22.24
CA LEU A 405 -3.40 12.84 21.58
C LEU A 405 -3.48 12.54 20.09
N ALA A 406 -4.68 12.28 19.58
CA ALA A 406 -4.94 12.05 18.16
C ALA A 406 -5.06 13.40 17.44
N VAL A 407 -4.22 13.65 16.45
CA VAL A 407 -4.24 14.86 15.61
C VAL A 407 -4.44 14.44 14.17
N PHE A 408 -5.54 14.82 13.53
CA PHE A 408 -5.87 14.28 12.22
C PHE A 408 -6.44 15.29 11.23
N GLU A 409 -6.23 15.01 9.96
CA GLU A 409 -6.71 15.78 8.82
C GLU A 409 -7.60 14.89 7.95
N PRO A 410 -8.92 15.14 7.88
CA PRO A 410 -9.84 14.46 6.95
C PRO A 410 -9.59 14.94 5.52
N ARG A 411 -8.61 14.33 4.82
CA ARG A 411 -8.11 14.85 3.55
C ARG A 411 -8.49 14.01 2.33
N SER A 412 -8.69 12.68 2.48
CA SER A 412 -9.13 11.85 1.35
C SER A 412 -10.48 12.33 0.82
N ASN A 413 -10.81 12.06 -0.44
CA ASN A 413 -12.08 12.47 -1.03
C ASN A 413 -13.27 11.95 -0.22
N THR A 414 -13.26 10.67 0.16
CA THR A 414 -14.27 10.06 1.03
C THR A 414 -14.46 10.82 2.35
N MET A 415 -13.36 11.22 2.99
CA MET A 415 -13.39 11.95 4.26
C MET A 415 -13.86 13.39 4.09
N LYS A 416 -13.42 14.10 3.03
CA LYS A 416 -13.85 15.48 2.72
C LYS A 416 -15.33 15.58 2.44
N LEU A 417 -15.89 14.62 1.71
CA LEU A 417 -17.32 14.53 1.39
C LEU A 417 -18.19 14.15 2.60
N GLY A 418 -17.59 13.80 3.75
CA GLY A 418 -18.31 13.49 4.97
C GLY A 418 -18.94 12.09 5.03
N HIS A 419 -18.72 11.21 4.06
CA HIS A 419 -19.29 9.86 4.05
C HIS A 419 -18.95 9.06 5.30
N MET A 420 -17.80 9.35 5.93
CA MET A 420 -17.30 8.66 7.13
C MET A 420 -17.43 9.49 8.42
N ALA A 421 -18.04 10.68 8.38
CA ALA A 421 -18.12 11.58 9.52
C ALA A 421 -18.75 10.93 10.77
N ALA A 422 -19.80 10.13 10.60
CA ALA A 422 -20.48 9.42 11.68
C ALA A 422 -19.62 8.34 12.37
N GLN A 423 -18.58 7.84 11.72
CA GLN A 423 -17.68 6.82 12.27
C GLN A 423 -16.50 7.41 13.04
N LEU A 424 -16.24 8.73 12.94
CA LEU A 424 -15.10 9.37 13.59
C LEU A 424 -15.11 9.22 15.11
N PRO A 425 -16.22 9.43 15.84
CA PRO A 425 -16.21 9.22 17.29
C PRO A 425 -15.76 7.81 17.70
N TRP A 426 -16.26 6.78 17.00
CA TRP A 426 -15.85 5.39 17.21
C TRP A 426 -14.35 5.18 16.92
N SER A 427 -13.82 5.79 15.87
CA SER A 427 -12.42 5.63 15.49
C SER A 427 -11.44 6.26 16.49
N LEU A 428 -11.91 7.20 17.30
CA LEU A 428 -11.13 8.00 18.25
C LEU A 428 -11.32 7.60 19.72
N GLU A 429 -12.04 6.50 20.00
CA GLU A 429 -12.34 6.08 21.38
C GLU A 429 -11.09 5.88 22.23
N ASP A 430 -10.01 5.33 21.67
CA ASP A 430 -8.75 5.06 22.34
C ASP A 430 -7.85 6.31 22.53
N ALA A 431 -8.25 7.46 22.00
CA ALA A 431 -7.57 8.73 22.22
C ALA A 431 -8.10 9.42 23.50
N ASP A 432 -7.21 9.96 24.32
CA ASP A 432 -7.57 10.81 25.47
C ASP A 432 -8.04 12.19 25.03
N LEU A 433 -7.43 12.74 23.97
CA LEU A 433 -7.83 13.97 23.30
C LEU A 433 -7.71 13.81 21.79
N SER A 434 -8.60 14.46 21.06
CA SER A 434 -8.65 14.44 19.60
C SER A 434 -8.68 15.84 19.04
N PHE A 435 -7.87 16.11 18.02
CA PHE A 435 -7.73 17.41 17.39
C PHE A 435 -7.93 17.26 15.87
N CYS A 436 -8.99 17.87 15.34
CA CYS A 436 -9.35 17.79 13.93
C CYS A 436 -9.01 19.07 13.19
N HIS A 437 -8.28 18.97 12.09
CA HIS A 437 -8.11 20.07 11.15
C HIS A 437 -9.33 20.15 10.23
N THR A 438 -10.00 21.32 10.17
CA THR A 438 -11.31 21.43 9.51
C THR A 438 -11.29 22.21 8.19
N ALA A 439 -10.14 22.75 7.77
CA ALA A 439 -10.10 23.49 6.51
C ALA A 439 -10.43 22.61 5.30
N GLY A 440 -11.32 23.10 4.44
CA GLY A 440 -11.71 22.43 3.20
C GLY A 440 -12.61 21.20 3.40
N LEU A 441 -13.34 21.11 4.53
CA LEU A 441 -14.38 20.11 4.74
C LEU A 441 -15.74 20.64 4.28
N ASP A 442 -16.53 19.79 3.62
CA ASP A 442 -17.88 20.08 3.16
C ASP A 442 -18.97 19.75 4.21
N TRP A 443 -18.57 19.41 5.44
CA TRP A 443 -19.44 18.97 6.54
C TRP A 443 -19.01 19.58 7.89
N ASP A 444 -19.94 19.56 8.86
CA ASP A 444 -19.72 20.11 10.20
C ASP A 444 -18.95 19.13 11.10
N ALA A 445 -17.64 19.32 11.21
CA ALA A 445 -16.77 18.49 12.04
C ALA A 445 -17.07 18.66 13.56
N VAL A 446 -17.59 19.80 14.00
CA VAL A 446 -17.96 20.01 15.42
C VAL A 446 -19.16 19.14 15.77
N ALA A 447 -20.19 19.14 14.91
CA ALA A 447 -21.35 18.29 15.10
C ALA A 447 -21.01 16.80 15.05
N ALA A 448 -20.18 16.38 14.08
CA ALA A 448 -19.76 14.98 13.95
C ALA A 448 -18.94 14.45 15.15
N LEU A 449 -18.12 15.31 15.75
CA LEU A 449 -17.28 14.95 16.91
C LEU A 449 -17.97 15.22 18.26
N ALA A 450 -19.18 15.77 18.30
CA ALA A 450 -19.92 16.08 19.51
C ALA A 450 -20.05 14.88 20.51
N PRO A 451 -20.17 13.60 20.06
CA PRO A 451 -20.21 12.45 20.97
C PRO A 451 -18.95 12.31 21.85
N LEU A 452 -17.80 12.85 21.43
CA LEU A 452 -16.57 12.83 22.23
C LEU A 452 -16.54 13.93 23.31
N GLY A 453 -17.46 14.89 23.30
CA GLY A 453 -17.54 15.99 24.28
C GLY A 453 -16.26 16.81 24.35
N ALA A 454 -15.80 17.10 25.57
CA ALA A 454 -14.60 17.90 25.81
C ALA A 454 -13.29 17.26 25.34
N ARG A 455 -13.31 15.98 24.94
CA ARG A 455 -12.15 15.30 24.37
C ARG A 455 -11.85 15.69 22.94
N ALA A 456 -12.83 16.26 22.22
CA ALA A 456 -12.64 16.67 20.83
C ALA A 456 -12.48 18.19 20.71
N ARG A 457 -11.56 18.61 19.86
CA ARG A 457 -11.28 20.00 19.50
C ARG A 457 -11.10 20.13 17.99
N THR A 458 -11.47 21.28 17.45
CA THR A 458 -11.33 21.56 16.03
C THR A 458 -10.53 22.82 15.81
N ALA A 459 -9.83 22.92 14.67
CA ALA A 459 -9.12 24.11 14.26
C ALA A 459 -9.14 24.27 12.73
N ALA A 460 -9.41 25.47 12.24
CA ALA A 460 -9.46 25.78 10.82
C ALA A 460 -8.07 26.09 10.21
N SER A 461 -7.01 26.15 11.02
CA SER A 461 -5.65 26.35 10.53
C SER A 461 -4.66 25.47 11.26
N ILE A 462 -3.55 25.16 10.60
CA ILE A 462 -2.46 24.37 11.19
C ILE A 462 -1.84 25.09 12.39
N ASP A 463 -1.71 26.43 12.34
CA ASP A 463 -1.18 27.22 13.47
C ASP A 463 -2.05 27.11 14.71
N ALA A 464 -3.36 27.24 14.55
CA ALA A 464 -4.31 27.08 15.65
C ALA A 464 -4.31 25.66 16.20
N LEU A 465 -4.21 24.64 15.31
CA LEU A 465 -4.13 23.25 15.68
C LEU A 465 -2.87 22.96 16.51
N VAL A 466 -1.71 23.40 16.05
CA VAL A 466 -0.42 23.27 16.77
C VAL A 466 -0.49 23.94 18.14
N ALA A 467 -1.04 25.16 18.22
CA ALA A 467 -1.20 25.90 19.49
C ALA A 467 -2.10 25.12 20.48
N GLN A 468 -3.23 24.58 20.01
CA GLN A 468 -4.14 23.81 20.85
C GLN A 468 -3.50 22.51 21.36
N VAL A 469 -2.81 21.75 20.49
CA VAL A 469 -2.12 20.51 20.87
C VAL A 469 -1.01 20.80 21.86
N ALA A 470 -0.14 21.78 21.56
CA ALA A 470 0.95 22.17 22.44
C ALA A 470 0.43 22.64 23.81
N ALA A 471 -0.68 23.41 23.86
CA ALA A 471 -1.30 23.85 25.11
C ALA A 471 -1.83 22.68 25.95
N ALA A 472 -2.33 21.62 25.34
CA ALA A 472 -2.91 20.45 26.02
C ALA A 472 -1.89 19.40 26.43
N ALA A 473 -0.75 19.35 25.72
CA ALA A 473 0.28 18.32 25.89
C ALA A 473 1.00 18.43 27.25
N ARG A 474 1.38 17.27 27.81
CA ARG A 474 2.10 17.07 29.06
C ARG A 474 3.26 16.09 28.85
N PRO A 475 4.33 16.16 29.65
CA PRO A 475 5.38 15.15 29.61
C PRO A 475 4.80 13.73 29.74
N GLY A 476 5.27 12.80 28.89
CA GLY A 476 4.78 11.42 28.78
C GLY A 476 3.73 11.22 27.69
N ASP A 477 3.09 12.28 27.17
CA ASP A 477 2.06 12.14 26.13
C ASP A 477 2.62 11.61 24.81
N GLN A 478 1.73 10.91 24.07
CA GLN A 478 1.98 10.38 22.74
C GLN A 478 1.09 11.14 21.74
N VAL A 479 1.67 11.96 20.89
CA VAL A 479 0.95 12.72 19.85
C VAL A 479 1.03 11.99 18.53
N VAL A 480 -0.12 11.52 18.01
CA VAL A 480 -0.19 10.80 16.73
C VAL A 480 -0.80 11.72 15.68
N CYS A 481 0.02 12.17 14.73
CA CYS A 481 -0.42 12.95 13.59
C CYS A 481 -0.80 12.04 12.42
N MET A 482 -2.06 12.08 12.00
CA MET A 482 -2.64 11.16 11.01
C MET A 482 -3.14 11.92 9.78
N SER A 483 -2.54 11.65 8.61
CA SER A 483 -2.94 12.23 7.31
C SER A 483 -2.35 11.45 6.14
N ASN A 484 -3.06 11.36 5.03
CA ASN A 484 -2.52 10.85 3.76
C ASN A 484 -1.78 11.92 2.93
N GLY A 485 -1.62 13.13 3.46
CA GLY A 485 -0.89 14.23 2.84
C GLY A 485 0.28 14.73 3.68
N GLY A 486 0.83 15.88 3.31
CA GLY A 486 1.95 16.52 4.01
C GLY A 486 1.57 17.20 5.34
N PHE A 487 0.28 17.32 5.64
CA PHE A 487 -0.30 17.92 6.85
C PHE A 487 0.36 19.25 7.25
N GLY A 488 0.68 20.10 6.26
CA GLY A 488 1.29 21.43 6.49
C GLY A 488 2.59 21.40 7.28
N GLY A 489 3.33 20.29 7.30
CA GLY A 489 4.56 20.13 8.08
C GLY A 489 4.33 20.14 9.60
N ILE A 490 3.16 19.73 10.07
CA ILE A 490 2.71 19.79 11.47
C ILE A 490 3.70 19.16 12.46
N HIS A 491 4.39 18.10 12.09
CA HIS A 491 5.32 17.37 12.97
C HIS A 491 6.46 18.28 13.45
N ALA A 492 7.15 18.96 12.53
CA ALA A 492 8.26 19.87 12.87
C ALA A 492 7.76 21.06 13.70
N ARG A 493 6.58 21.60 13.35
CA ARG A 493 5.95 22.72 14.05
C ARG A 493 5.54 22.35 15.48
N LEU A 494 4.99 21.13 15.69
CA LEU A 494 4.68 20.63 17.02
C LEU A 494 5.94 20.44 17.87
N LEU A 495 6.98 19.79 17.31
CA LEU A 495 8.25 19.61 18.04
C LEU A 495 8.85 20.95 18.46
N GLN A 496 8.85 21.96 17.58
CA GLN A 496 9.31 23.29 17.89
C GLN A 496 8.46 23.96 19.00
N ALA A 497 7.12 23.88 18.90
CA ALA A 497 6.22 24.47 19.89
C ALA A 497 6.35 23.80 21.28
N LEU A 498 6.52 22.47 21.32
CA LEU A 498 6.73 21.70 22.54
C LEU A 498 8.09 22.01 23.18
N GLN A 499 9.14 22.18 22.36
CA GLN A 499 10.48 22.56 22.85
C GLN A 499 10.47 23.95 23.48
N ALA A 500 9.76 24.92 22.89
CA ALA A 500 9.66 26.28 23.40
C ALA A 500 8.91 26.37 24.75
N ARG A 501 8.12 25.35 25.12
CA ARG A 501 7.36 25.28 26.39
C ARG A 501 8.07 24.48 27.48
N ALA A 502 9.09 23.71 27.13
CA ALA A 502 9.85 22.99 28.14
C ALA A 502 10.53 24.01 29.07
N PRO A 503 10.31 23.92 30.40
CA PRO A 503 11.12 24.71 31.32
C PRO A 503 12.58 24.29 31.12
N GLY A 504 13.47 25.30 30.95
CA GLY A 504 14.90 25.10 30.80
C GLY A 504 15.53 24.43 32.02
#